data_c9e1f3272392e94e33c1c925d92a1947
#
_entry.id   c9e1f3272392e94e33c1c925d92a1947
#
_cell.length_a   1.000
_cell.length_b   1.000
_cell.length_c   1.000
_cell.angle_alpha   90.00
_cell.angle_beta   90.00
_cell.angle_gamma   90.00
#
_symmetry.space_group_name_H-M   'P 1'
#
loop_
_entity.id
_entity.type
_entity.pdbx_description
1 polymer ?
#
loop_
_entity_poly.entity_id
_entity_poly.type
_entity_poly.pdbx_seq_one_letter_code
_entity_poly.pdbx_strand_id
1 'polypeptide(L)'
;MAARRTRLWQGEEGELASSAATNNEGHLGTYATSPNRVKEDVANEKQIYEGGYAGRQVFELVQNAADAARIAGVDGRIELFLSKTGSLYCANTGEPLTADGLTALQFNRLSPKTNQDVELIGRFGVGFKSLLAVTKSPAIFSRTGSVLFDSDRAEEEIRSRVPQVRQTPRMRLTFPVEPQDEFDADPELALLADWADTVVRLPIDEESRAFVGEELKDF
;
A
#
# COMPACT_ATOMS: atom_id res chain seq x y z
N MET A 1 -18.60 -25.10 12.30
CA MET A 1 -18.28 -24.30 11.12
C MET A 1 -19.10 -23.02 11.21
N ALA A 2 -18.53 -21.92 11.72
CA ALA A 2 -19.20 -20.62 11.72
C ALA A 2 -19.25 -20.13 10.26
N ALA A 3 -20.45 -19.77 9.78
CA ALA A 3 -20.62 -19.19 8.47
C ALA A 3 -19.76 -17.91 8.41
N ARG A 4 -18.70 -17.92 7.61
CA ARG A 4 -17.94 -16.73 7.25
C ARG A 4 -18.96 -15.77 6.62
N ARG A 5 -19.38 -14.73 7.34
CA ARG A 5 -20.09 -13.61 6.74
C ARG A 5 -19.16 -13.09 5.65
N THR A 6 -19.58 -13.20 4.39
CA THR A 6 -18.90 -12.58 3.26
C THR A 6 -18.88 -11.09 3.54
N ARG A 7 -17.78 -10.59 4.10
CA ARG A 7 -17.58 -9.15 4.23
C ARG A 7 -17.43 -8.62 2.82
N LEU A 8 -18.35 -7.77 2.39
CA LEU A 8 -18.25 -7.09 1.11
C LEU A 8 -16.96 -6.26 1.09
N TRP A 9 -16.33 -6.20 -0.07
CA TRP A 9 -15.26 -5.25 -0.32
C TRP A 9 -15.85 -3.85 -0.35
N GLN A 10 -15.22 -2.92 0.39
CA GLN A 10 -15.66 -1.53 0.40
C GLN A 10 -14.87 -0.74 -0.65
N GLY A 11 -15.59 0.12 -1.38
CA GLY A 11 -15.05 0.99 -2.40
C GLY A 11 -14.91 2.43 -1.93
N GLU A 12 -15.30 3.37 -2.79
CA GLU A 12 -15.14 4.81 -2.60
C GLU A 12 -15.90 5.39 -1.39
N GLU A 13 -16.90 4.70 -0.86
CA GLU A 13 -17.64 5.09 0.34
C GLU A 13 -17.11 4.42 1.62
N GLY A 14 -16.02 3.65 1.51
CA GLY A 14 -15.43 2.92 2.63
C GLY A 14 -14.67 3.79 3.63
N GLU A 15 -14.33 3.18 4.77
CA GLU A 15 -13.55 3.85 5.83
C GLU A 15 -12.21 4.39 5.30
N LEU A 16 -11.51 3.62 4.47
CA LEU A 16 -10.23 4.04 3.90
C LEU A 16 -10.37 5.21 2.93
N ALA A 17 -11.49 5.30 2.18
CA ALA A 17 -11.74 6.42 1.29
C ALA A 17 -11.87 7.75 2.04
N SER A 18 -12.61 7.76 3.14
CA SER A 18 -12.76 8.93 4.01
C SER A 18 -11.43 9.34 4.63
N SER A 19 -10.64 8.36 5.10
CA SER A 19 -9.30 8.60 5.64
C SER A 19 -8.34 9.13 4.57
N ALA A 20 -8.35 8.55 3.37
CA ALA A 20 -7.53 9.01 2.24
C ALA A 20 -7.83 10.47 1.89
N ALA A 21 -9.10 10.84 1.77
CA ALA A 21 -9.52 12.22 1.46
C ALA A 21 -9.03 13.20 2.53
N THR A 22 -9.21 12.87 3.81
CA THR A 22 -8.76 13.71 4.94
C THR A 22 -7.25 13.89 4.93
N ASN A 23 -6.50 12.81 4.76
CA ASN A 23 -5.04 12.83 4.76
C ASN A 23 -4.50 13.60 3.54
N ASN A 24 -5.09 13.40 2.37
CA ASN A 24 -4.71 14.10 1.14
C ASN A 24 -4.87 15.62 1.29
N GLU A 25 -6.02 16.09 1.79
CA GLU A 25 -6.22 17.52 2.03
C GLU A 25 -5.24 18.07 3.09
N GLY A 26 -4.94 17.30 4.13
CA GLY A 26 -3.93 17.67 5.13
C GLY A 26 -2.53 17.85 4.52
N HIS A 27 -2.12 16.92 3.64
CA HIS A 27 -0.84 17.02 2.93
C HIS A 27 -0.82 18.21 1.96
N LEU A 28 -1.84 18.32 1.11
CA LEU A 28 -1.95 19.40 0.12
C LEU A 28 -2.00 20.78 0.78
N GLY A 29 -2.75 20.93 1.88
CA GLY A 29 -2.77 22.16 2.68
C GLY A 29 -1.42 22.51 3.29
N THR A 30 -0.70 21.51 3.81
CA THR A 30 0.66 21.69 4.31
C THR A 30 1.62 22.12 3.21
N TYR A 31 1.54 21.53 2.02
CA TYR A 31 2.39 21.89 0.88
C TYR A 31 2.10 23.29 0.35
N ALA A 32 0.83 23.69 0.31
CA ALA A 32 0.44 25.04 -0.10
C ALA A 32 1.00 26.12 0.85
N THR A 33 1.02 25.86 2.16
CA THR A 33 1.53 26.80 3.17
C THR A 33 3.05 26.72 3.36
N SER A 34 3.65 25.56 3.10
CA SER A 34 5.08 25.29 3.30
C SER A 34 5.66 24.46 2.15
N PRO A 35 5.92 25.06 0.97
CA PRO A 35 6.39 24.31 -0.21
C PRO A 35 7.69 23.52 -0.03
N ASN A 36 8.53 23.87 0.93
CA ASN A 36 9.75 23.13 1.24
C ASN A 36 9.46 21.73 1.80
N ARG A 37 8.28 21.51 2.41
CA ARG A 37 7.86 20.18 2.87
C ARG A 37 7.77 19.17 1.73
N VAL A 38 7.41 19.61 0.52
CA VAL A 38 7.44 18.73 -0.67
C VAL A 38 8.84 18.17 -0.90
N LYS A 39 9.87 19.02 -0.82
CA LYS A 39 11.27 18.62 -1.01
C LYS A 39 11.75 17.66 0.08
N GLU A 40 11.35 17.92 1.32
CA GLU A 40 11.69 17.05 2.46
C GLU A 40 11.06 15.66 2.29
N ASP A 41 9.80 15.61 1.87
CA ASP A 41 9.10 14.35 1.67
C ASP A 41 9.65 13.56 0.48
N VAL A 42 10.02 14.23 -0.62
CA VAL A 42 10.75 13.60 -1.74
C VAL A 42 12.08 13.03 -1.27
N ALA A 43 12.88 13.80 -0.52
CA ALA A 43 14.17 13.34 -0.04
C ALA A 43 14.03 12.14 0.93
N ASN A 44 13.02 12.16 1.80
CA ASN A 44 12.74 11.05 2.71
C ASN A 44 12.32 9.77 1.96
N GLU A 45 11.43 9.86 0.97
CA GLU A 45 11.06 8.71 0.15
C GLU A 45 12.28 8.16 -0.61
N LYS A 46 13.05 9.04 -1.23
CA LYS A 46 14.27 8.67 -1.95
C LYS A 46 15.27 7.93 -1.06
N GLN A 47 15.50 8.41 0.15
CA GLN A 47 16.36 7.76 1.11
C GLN A 47 15.89 6.34 1.46
N ILE A 48 14.58 6.10 1.48
CA ILE A 48 14.01 4.78 1.79
C ILE A 48 14.25 3.81 0.63
N TYR A 49 13.86 4.16 -0.61
CA TYR A 49 13.96 3.21 -1.73
C TYR A 49 15.37 3.11 -2.35
N GLU A 50 16.26 4.12 -2.18
CA GLU A 50 17.66 4.05 -2.60
C GLU A 50 18.59 3.56 -1.46
N GLY A 51 18.18 3.68 -0.20
CA GLY A 51 19.03 3.58 0.98
C GLY A 51 19.13 2.21 1.67
N GLY A 52 19.16 1.08 0.93
CA GLY A 52 19.45 -0.22 1.53
C GLY A 52 18.25 -1.12 1.83
N TYR A 53 17.05 -0.72 1.44
CA TYR A 53 15.86 -1.58 1.39
C TYR A 53 15.69 -2.26 0.03
N ALA A 54 16.64 -2.06 -0.91
CA ALA A 54 16.68 -2.78 -2.16
C ALA A 54 16.87 -4.28 -1.89
N GLY A 55 16.01 -5.13 -2.45
CA GLY A 55 16.05 -6.57 -2.24
C GLY A 55 15.27 -7.06 -1.01
N ARG A 56 14.33 -6.27 -0.49
CA ARG A 56 13.48 -6.66 0.65
C ARG A 56 11.99 -6.44 0.41
N GLN A 57 11.61 -6.13 -0.82
CA GLN A 57 10.23 -5.77 -1.16
C GLN A 57 9.26 -6.92 -0.90
N VAL A 58 9.62 -8.12 -1.34
CA VAL A 58 8.85 -9.34 -1.12
C VAL A 58 8.76 -9.65 0.37
N PHE A 59 9.87 -9.53 1.09
CA PHE A 59 9.92 -9.78 2.52
C PHE A 59 9.00 -8.83 3.32
N GLU A 60 8.99 -7.54 2.98
CA GLU A 60 8.12 -6.55 3.61
C GLU A 60 6.63 -6.84 3.39
N LEU A 61 6.26 -7.31 2.18
CA LEU A 61 4.89 -7.72 1.90
C LEU A 61 4.47 -8.92 2.76
N VAL A 62 5.32 -9.95 2.84
CA VAL A 62 5.06 -11.16 3.64
C VAL A 62 5.00 -10.83 5.13
N GLN A 63 5.88 -9.95 5.62
CA GLN A 63 5.83 -9.51 7.01
C GLN A 63 4.51 -8.80 7.35
N ASN A 64 4.07 -7.87 6.51
CA ASN A 64 2.80 -7.16 6.72
C ASN A 64 1.62 -8.15 6.72
N ALA A 65 1.62 -9.11 5.81
CA ALA A 65 0.60 -10.16 5.74
C ALA A 65 0.59 -11.05 6.99
N ALA A 66 1.77 -11.43 7.48
CA ALA A 66 1.91 -12.23 8.70
C ALA A 66 1.47 -11.46 9.96
N ASP A 67 1.79 -10.18 10.03
CA ASP A 67 1.34 -9.31 11.13
C ASP A 67 -0.18 -9.16 11.13
N ALA A 68 -0.83 -9.04 9.97
CA ALA A 68 -2.30 -9.01 9.86
C ALA A 68 -2.95 -10.28 10.42
N ALA A 69 -2.40 -11.47 10.11
CA ALA A 69 -2.87 -12.72 10.67
C ALA A 69 -2.68 -12.80 12.20
N ARG A 70 -1.53 -12.33 12.69
CA ARG A 70 -1.21 -12.30 14.12
C ARG A 70 -2.11 -11.35 14.89
N ILE A 71 -2.40 -10.15 14.37
CA ILE A 71 -3.33 -9.18 14.97
C ILE A 71 -4.72 -9.80 15.07
N ALA A 72 -5.19 -10.48 14.01
CA ALA A 72 -6.49 -11.15 14.00
C ALA A 72 -6.54 -12.42 14.87
N GLY A 73 -5.40 -12.93 15.34
CA GLY A 73 -5.33 -14.17 16.13
C GLY A 73 -5.77 -15.41 15.34
N VAL A 74 -5.46 -15.47 14.04
CA VAL A 74 -5.87 -16.56 13.15
C VAL A 74 -4.66 -17.25 12.52
N ASP A 75 -4.83 -18.53 12.14
CA ASP A 75 -3.90 -19.18 11.22
C ASP A 75 -4.06 -18.55 9.84
N GLY A 76 -3.11 -17.65 9.49
CA GLY A 76 -3.18 -16.84 8.27
C GLY A 76 -2.87 -17.66 7.02
N ARG A 77 -3.60 -17.40 5.93
CA ARG A 77 -3.21 -17.79 4.59
C ARG A 77 -2.54 -16.59 3.93
N ILE A 78 -1.36 -16.80 3.35
CA ILE A 78 -0.64 -15.83 2.53
C ILE A 78 -0.41 -16.47 1.16
N GLU A 79 -0.66 -15.72 0.10
CA GLU A 79 -0.35 -16.12 -1.26
C GLU A 79 0.39 -14.98 -1.95
N LEU A 80 1.54 -15.33 -2.53
CA LEU A 80 2.44 -14.37 -3.17
C LEU A 80 2.88 -14.94 -4.52
N PHE A 81 2.68 -14.18 -5.59
CA PHE A 81 3.14 -14.57 -6.93
C PHE A 81 3.29 -13.39 -7.87
N LEU A 82 4.18 -13.53 -8.83
CA LEU A 82 4.33 -12.62 -9.97
C LEU A 82 3.52 -13.18 -11.15
N SER A 83 2.56 -12.39 -11.63
CA SER A 83 1.71 -12.77 -12.74
C SER A 83 2.46 -12.72 -14.08
N LYS A 84 1.88 -13.38 -15.08
CA LYS A 84 2.41 -13.30 -16.46
C LYS A 84 2.24 -11.90 -17.06
N THR A 85 1.29 -11.14 -16.61
CA THR A 85 1.03 -9.75 -17.02
C THR A 85 2.00 -8.76 -16.38
N GLY A 86 2.78 -9.18 -15.37
CA GLY A 86 3.82 -8.38 -14.73
C GLY A 86 3.38 -7.66 -13.47
N SER A 87 2.30 -8.11 -12.84
CA SER A 87 1.91 -7.64 -11.51
C SER A 87 2.36 -8.63 -10.43
N LEU A 88 2.95 -8.14 -9.36
CA LEU A 88 3.18 -8.91 -8.14
C LEU A 88 1.95 -8.76 -7.24
N TYR A 89 1.43 -9.90 -6.77
CA TYR A 89 0.32 -9.96 -5.82
C TYR A 89 0.81 -10.54 -4.50
N CYS A 90 0.35 -9.91 -3.41
CA CYS A 90 0.44 -10.48 -2.06
C CYS A 90 -0.95 -10.40 -1.43
N ALA A 91 -1.56 -11.56 -1.21
CA ALA A 91 -2.89 -11.68 -0.64
C ALA A 91 -2.82 -12.39 0.70
N ASN A 92 -3.61 -11.93 1.68
CA ASN A 92 -3.64 -12.56 3.00
C ASN A 92 -5.04 -12.55 3.63
N THR A 93 -5.25 -13.53 4.51
CA THR A 93 -6.31 -13.46 5.52
C THR A 93 -5.78 -12.83 6.79
N GLY A 94 -6.64 -12.17 7.56
CA GLY A 94 -6.27 -11.55 8.83
C GLY A 94 -6.99 -10.25 9.07
N GLU A 95 -6.36 -9.35 9.82
CA GLU A 95 -6.92 -8.02 10.06
C GLU A 95 -6.87 -7.19 8.78
N PRO A 96 -8.00 -6.64 8.32
CA PRO A 96 -8.01 -5.72 7.18
C PRO A 96 -7.22 -4.45 7.49
N LEU A 97 -6.77 -3.75 6.43
CA LEU A 97 -6.10 -2.45 6.58
C LEU A 97 -7.04 -1.45 7.27
N THR A 98 -6.57 -0.82 8.33
CA THR A 98 -7.32 0.20 9.08
C THR A 98 -7.01 1.61 8.57
N ALA A 99 -7.84 2.60 8.94
CA ALA A 99 -7.58 4.02 8.68
C ALA A 99 -6.24 4.49 9.27
N ASP A 100 -5.90 4.03 10.48
CA ASP A 100 -4.60 4.31 11.11
C ASP A 100 -3.44 3.65 10.34
N GLY A 101 -3.65 2.44 9.84
CA GLY A 101 -2.70 1.74 8.97
C GLY A 101 -2.46 2.51 7.67
N LEU A 102 -3.51 2.97 7.00
CA LEU A 102 -3.39 3.81 5.80
C LEU A 102 -2.65 5.12 6.10
N THR A 103 -2.98 5.77 7.20
CA THR A 103 -2.29 6.99 7.65
C THR A 103 -0.79 6.71 7.85
N ALA A 104 -0.42 5.60 8.49
CA ALA A 104 0.98 5.21 8.67
C ALA A 104 1.71 4.96 7.35
N LEU A 105 1.02 4.41 6.33
CA LEU A 105 1.58 4.23 4.98
C LEU A 105 1.85 5.58 4.29
N GLN A 106 0.97 6.56 4.45
CA GLN A 106 1.12 7.89 3.85
C GLN A 106 2.17 8.73 4.57
N PHE A 107 2.30 8.61 5.89
CA PHE A 107 3.26 9.39 6.68
C PHE A 107 4.60 8.66 6.87
N ASN A 108 5.71 9.40 6.86
CA ASN A 108 7.02 8.86 7.20
C ASN A 108 7.14 8.78 8.72
N ARG A 109 7.39 7.58 9.28
CA ARG A 109 7.71 7.36 10.70
C ARG A 109 6.54 7.46 11.70
N LEU A 110 5.30 7.52 11.26
CA LEU A 110 4.18 7.30 12.17
C LEU A 110 3.97 5.79 12.28
N SER A 111 4.39 5.22 13.40
CA SER A 111 3.93 3.89 13.79
C SER A 111 2.61 4.08 14.55
N PRO A 112 1.52 3.40 14.19
CA PRO A 112 0.33 3.42 15.04
C PRO A 112 0.78 2.99 16.44
N LYS A 113 0.39 3.75 17.47
CA LYS A 113 0.58 3.35 18.86
C LYS A 113 -0.38 2.20 19.13
N THR A 114 0.00 1.01 18.76
CA THR A 114 -0.72 -0.20 19.17
C THR A 114 -0.48 -0.42 20.66
N ASN A 115 -1.57 -0.52 21.42
CA ASN A 115 -1.53 -0.96 22.80
C ASN A 115 -0.90 -2.36 22.89
N GLN A 116 0.26 -2.40 23.29
CA GLN A 116 1.07 -3.12 24.26
C GLN A 116 1.25 -4.65 24.22
N ASP A 117 0.52 -5.50 23.50
CA ASP A 117 0.69 -6.96 23.74
C ASP A 117 0.96 -7.83 22.49
N VAL A 118 1.05 -7.25 21.29
CA VAL A 118 1.40 -8.01 20.09
C VAL A 118 2.75 -7.56 19.56
N GLU A 119 3.73 -8.44 19.60
CA GLU A 119 5.02 -8.24 18.94
C GLU A 119 4.81 -8.26 17.42
N LEU A 120 4.84 -7.09 16.78
CA LEU A 120 4.75 -6.96 15.32
C LEU A 120 6.14 -7.07 14.71
N ILE A 121 6.25 -7.84 13.62
CA ILE A 121 7.50 -8.08 12.90
C ILE A 121 7.84 -6.87 12.02
N GLY A 122 6.83 -6.25 11.41
CA GLY A 122 6.96 -5.08 10.53
C GLY A 122 6.55 -3.77 11.22
N ARG A 123 7.24 -2.68 10.85
CA ARG A 123 6.80 -1.32 11.18
C ARG A 123 6.14 -0.74 9.94
N PHE A 124 4.81 -0.68 9.93
CA PHE A 124 4.05 -0.07 8.84
C PHE A 124 4.61 1.29 8.43
N GLY A 125 4.73 1.51 7.12
CA GLY A 125 5.06 2.80 6.53
C GLY A 125 6.46 2.90 5.91
N VAL A 126 7.52 2.45 6.57
CA VAL A 126 8.87 2.56 6.00
C VAL A 126 9.14 1.42 5.02
N GLY A 127 8.83 0.18 5.40
CA GLY A 127 9.04 -1.00 4.56
C GLY A 127 8.17 -0.96 3.30
N PHE A 128 6.88 -0.61 3.43
CA PHE A 128 5.98 -0.48 2.29
C PHE A 128 6.47 0.54 1.25
N LYS A 129 7.14 1.63 1.68
CA LYS A 129 7.73 2.62 0.76
C LYS A 129 8.91 2.08 -0.05
N SER A 130 9.53 0.99 0.37
CA SER A 130 10.56 0.33 -0.44
C SER A 130 10.01 -0.21 -1.76
N LEU A 131 8.69 -0.46 -1.83
CA LEU A 131 8.00 -0.90 -3.05
C LEU A 131 8.12 0.11 -4.20
N LEU A 132 8.35 1.40 -3.89
CA LEU A 132 8.61 2.44 -4.91
C LEU A 132 9.86 2.17 -5.77
N ALA A 133 10.72 1.26 -5.34
CA ALA A 133 11.85 0.82 -6.16
C ALA A 133 11.43 -0.04 -7.36
N VAL A 134 10.25 -0.69 -7.30
CA VAL A 134 9.81 -1.67 -8.29
C VAL A 134 8.45 -1.36 -8.91
N THR A 135 7.72 -0.37 -8.40
CA THR A 135 6.41 0.05 -8.91
C THR A 135 6.16 1.53 -8.72
N LYS A 136 5.31 2.12 -9.59
CA LYS A 136 4.85 3.51 -9.49
C LYS A 136 3.42 3.64 -8.97
N SER A 137 2.68 2.55 -8.96
CA SER A 137 1.25 2.54 -8.68
C SER A 137 0.82 1.32 -7.84
N PRO A 138 1.36 1.18 -6.61
CA PRO A 138 0.89 0.12 -5.71
C PRO A 138 -0.58 0.33 -5.35
N ALA A 139 -1.38 -0.74 -5.39
CA ALA A 139 -2.77 -0.74 -4.98
C ALA A 139 -2.98 -1.69 -3.80
N ILE A 140 -3.84 -1.28 -2.88
CA ILE A 140 -4.25 -2.11 -1.74
C ILE A 140 -5.77 -2.26 -1.80
N PHE A 141 -6.21 -3.49 -1.92
CA PHE A 141 -7.60 -3.89 -1.80
C PHE A 141 -7.78 -4.50 -0.42
N SER A 142 -8.69 -3.97 0.37
CA SER A 142 -8.98 -4.47 1.71
C SER A 142 -10.49 -4.45 1.97
N ARG A 143 -10.97 -5.30 2.91
CA ARG A 143 -12.40 -5.35 3.26
C ARG A 143 -12.92 -4.03 3.84
N THR A 144 -12.06 -3.15 4.26
CA THR A 144 -12.36 -1.82 4.82
C THR A 144 -12.30 -0.69 3.80
N GLY A 145 -11.84 -0.98 2.58
CA GLY A 145 -11.72 -0.04 1.48
C GLY A 145 -10.57 -0.38 0.55
N SER A 146 -10.57 0.20 -0.64
CA SER A 146 -9.55 -0.02 -1.66
C SER A 146 -8.93 1.30 -2.09
N VAL A 147 -7.60 1.34 -2.18
CA VAL A 147 -6.84 2.55 -2.48
C VAL A 147 -5.70 2.28 -3.44
N LEU A 148 -5.40 3.27 -4.27
CA LEU A 148 -4.30 3.30 -5.21
C LEU A 148 -3.33 4.43 -4.84
N PHE A 149 -2.04 4.15 -4.84
CA PHE A 149 -0.99 5.17 -4.87
C PHE A 149 -0.63 5.40 -6.34
N ASP A 150 -1.13 6.48 -6.90
CA ASP A 150 -0.89 6.88 -8.29
C ASP A 150 0.09 8.04 -8.31
N SER A 151 1.33 7.77 -8.73
CA SER A 151 2.40 8.78 -8.74
C SER A 151 2.11 9.94 -9.68
N ASP A 152 1.49 9.69 -10.82
CA ASP A 152 1.23 10.72 -11.82
C ASP A 152 0.08 11.62 -11.37
N ARG A 153 -1.00 11.04 -10.85
CA ARG A 153 -2.11 11.80 -10.24
C ARG A 153 -1.67 12.58 -9.01
N ALA A 154 -0.83 11.99 -8.16
CA ALA A 154 -0.25 12.68 -7.00
C ALA A 154 0.60 13.89 -7.42
N GLU A 155 1.40 13.76 -8.49
CA GLU A 155 2.17 14.86 -9.06
C GLU A 155 1.26 15.99 -9.57
N GLU A 156 0.19 15.66 -10.28
CA GLU A 156 -0.79 16.63 -10.78
C GLU A 156 -1.45 17.41 -9.62
N GLU A 157 -1.96 16.68 -8.62
CA GLU A 157 -2.61 17.28 -7.44
C GLU A 157 -1.66 18.19 -6.65
N ILE A 158 -0.44 17.75 -6.41
CA ILE A 158 0.56 18.56 -5.69
C ILE A 158 0.97 19.78 -6.49
N ARG A 159 1.21 19.64 -7.80
CA ARG A 159 1.57 20.78 -8.66
C ARG A 159 0.44 21.79 -8.82
N SER A 160 -0.81 21.36 -8.75
CA SER A 160 -1.95 22.29 -8.75
C SER A 160 -1.91 23.27 -7.58
N ARG A 161 -1.39 22.82 -6.42
CA ARG A 161 -1.24 23.65 -5.20
C ARG A 161 0.13 24.34 -5.12
N VAL A 162 1.17 23.74 -5.68
CA VAL A 162 2.57 24.24 -5.60
C VAL A 162 3.26 24.12 -6.97
N PRO A 163 2.92 24.97 -7.95
CA PRO A 163 3.40 24.84 -9.33
C PRO A 163 4.92 24.87 -9.53
N GLN A 164 5.66 25.47 -8.59
CA GLN A 164 7.11 25.63 -8.69
C GLN A 164 7.93 24.39 -8.30
N VAL A 165 7.31 23.32 -7.78
CA VAL A 165 8.04 22.11 -7.39
C VAL A 165 8.48 21.32 -8.63
N ARG A 166 9.72 20.80 -8.59
CA ARG A 166 10.29 20.00 -9.69
C ARG A 166 10.00 18.50 -9.52
N GLN A 167 9.94 18.04 -8.29
CA GLN A 167 9.70 16.65 -7.92
C GLN A 167 8.65 16.61 -6.83
N THR A 168 7.86 15.57 -6.81
CA THR A 168 6.77 15.33 -5.85
C THR A 168 6.94 13.96 -5.18
N PRO A 169 6.53 13.82 -3.92
CA PRO A 169 6.49 12.52 -3.27
C PRO A 169 5.42 11.63 -3.92
N ARG A 170 5.68 10.32 -3.97
CA ARG A 170 4.85 9.36 -4.70
C ARG A 170 3.82 8.66 -3.82
N MET A 171 4.08 8.55 -2.50
CA MET A 171 3.24 7.79 -1.56
C MET A 171 2.62 8.66 -0.47
N ARG A 172 2.44 9.95 -0.72
CA ARG A 172 1.75 10.85 0.21
C ARG A 172 0.26 10.95 -0.03
N LEU A 173 -0.15 10.80 -1.29
CA LEU A 173 -1.56 10.83 -1.67
C LEU A 173 -2.01 9.43 -2.07
N THR A 174 -3.23 9.09 -1.66
CA THR A 174 -3.90 7.85 -2.05
C THR A 174 -5.27 8.16 -2.61
N PHE A 175 -5.68 7.38 -3.59
CA PHE A 175 -6.92 7.59 -4.30
C PHE A 175 -7.82 6.37 -4.12
N PRO A 176 -9.03 6.54 -3.61
CA PRO A 176 -10.00 5.46 -3.54
C PRO A 176 -10.29 4.89 -4.92
N VAL A 177 -10.50 3.59 -4.98
CA VAL A 177 -10.92 2.88 -6.19
C VAL A 177 -12.10 1.98 -5.88
N GLU A 178 -12.97 1.79 -6.88
CA GLU A 178 -14.06 0.83 -6.76
C GLU A 178 -13.51 -0.59 -6.99
N PRO A 179 -13.54 -1.47 -5.98
CA PRO A 179 -12.91 -2.77 -6.08
C PRO A 179 -13.58 -3.67 -7.13
N GLN A 180 -14.88 -3.53 -7.39
CA GLN A 180 -15.57 -4.36 -8.37
C GLN A 180 -15.06 -4.09 -9.78
N ASP A 181 -14.82 -2.83 -10.14
CA ASP A 181 -14.31 -2.47 -11.47
C ASP A 181 -12.89 -3.07 -11.67
N GLU A 182 -12.09 -3.10 -10.61
CA GLU A 182 -10.76 -3.70 -10.63
C GLU A 182 -10.81 -5.24 -10.72
N PHE A 183 -11.76 -5.89 -10.03
CA PHE A 183 -11.95 -7.34 -10.10
C PHE A 183 -12.45 -7.78 -11.47
N ASP A 184 -13.32 -7.00 -12.11
CA ASP A 184 -13.83 -7.28 -13.45
C ASP A 184 -12.71 -7.14 -14.51
N ALA A 185 -11.76 -6.25 -14.30
CA ALA A 185 -10.62 -6.01 -15.20
C ALA A 185 -9.45 -6.98 -14.96
N ASP A 186 -9.33 -7.58 -13.77
CA ASP A 186 -8.18 -8.37 -13.33
C ASP A 186 -8.63 -9.72 -12.74
N PRO A 187 -8.69 -10.80 -13.54
CA PRO A 187 -9.14 -12.12 -13.08
C PRO A 187 -8.26 -12.73 -11.97
N GLU A 188 -6.95 -12.40 -11.92
CA GLU A 188 -6.06 -12.89 -10.87
C GLU A 188 -6.42 -12.23 -9.54
N LEU A 189 -6.67 -10.91 -9.56
CA LEU A 189 -7.15 -10.16 -8.40
C LEU A 189 -8.51 -10.67 -7.92
N ALA A 190 -9.45 -10.94 -8.84
CA ALA A 190 -10.77 -11.48 -8.52
C ALA A 190 -10.68 -12.82 -7.78
N LEU A 191 -9.84 -13.75 -8.24
CA LEU A 191 -9.62 -15.04 -7.59
C LEU A 191 -9.03 -14.90 -6.17
N LEU A 192 -8.16 -13.93 -5.96
CA LEU A 192 -7.62 -13.63 -4.64
C LEU A 192 -8.69 -13.03 -3.71
N ALA A 193 -9.55 -12.17 -4.26
CA ALA A 193 -10.64 -11.52 -3.53
C ALA A 193 -11.69 -12.51 -2.97
N ASP A 194 -11.83 -13.70 -3.53
CA ASP A 194 -12.74 -14.74 -3.04
C ASP A 194 -12.41 -15.20 -1.62
N TRP A 195 -11.15 -15.17 -1.23
CA TRP A 195 -10.73 -15.72 0.06
C TRP A 195 -9.96 -14.74 0.95
N ALA A 196 -9.27 -13.74 0.37
CA ALA A 196 -8.42 -12.81 1.10
C ALA A 196 -9.23 -11.75 1.87
N ASP A 197 -8.62 -11.18 2.89
CA ASP A 197 -9.10 -10.00 3.59
C ASP A 197 -8.36 -8.73 3.12
N THR A 198 -7.13 -8.90 2.61
CA THR A 198 -6.34 -7.85 1.97
C THR A 198 -5.57 -8.43 0.78
N VAL A 199 -5.50 -7.68 -0.32
CA VAL A 199 -4.65 -7.96 -1.48
C VAL A 199 -3.85 -6.70 -1.80
N VAL A 200 -2.54 -6.83 -1.87
CA VAL A 200 -1.64 -5.81 -2.42
C VAL A 200 -1.30 -6.20 -3.84
N ARG A 201 -1.54 -5.31 -4.81
CA ARG A 201 -1.15 -5.45 -6.21
C ARG A 201 -0.09 -4.42 -6.56
N LEU A 202 1.02 -4.87 -7.12
CA LEU A 202 2.12 -4.04 -7.58
C LEU A 202 2.34 -4.29 -9.07
N PRO A 203 1.92 -3.38 -9.96
CA PRO A 203 2.39 -3.40 -11.35
C PRO A 203 3.90 -3.20 -11.36
N ILE A 204 4.67 -4.23 -11.74
CA ILE A 204 6.13 -4.22 -11.68
C ILE A 204 6.70 -3.66 -12.97
N ASP A 205 7.59 -2.69 -12.85
CA ASP A 205 8.35 -2.15 -13.97
C ASP A 205 9.17 -3.27 -14.65
N GLU A 206 9.26 -3.27 -15.98
CA GLU A 206 9.91 -4.35 -16.75
C GLU A 206 11.35 -4.61 -16.32
N GLU A 207 12.07 -3.54 -16.00
CA GLU A 207 13.46 -3.60 -15.53
C GLU A 207 13.57 -4.31 -14.16
N SER A 208 12.54 -4.25 -13.34
CA SER A 208 12.50 -4.84 -11.98
C SER A 208 11.98 -6.27 -11.97
N ARG A 209 11.38 -6.79 -13.06
CA ARG A 209 10.76 -8.13 -13.08
C ARG A 209 11.72 -9.25 -12.77
N ALA A 210 12.91 -9.22 -13.38
CA ALA A 210 13.93 -10.24 -13.15
C ALA A 210 14.38 -10.26 -11.69
N PHE A 211 14.55 -9.08 -11.10
CA PHE A 211 14.95 -8.92 -9.73
C PHE A 211 13.88 -9.43 -8.75
N VAL A 212 12.60 -9.02 -8.92
CA VAL A 212 11.48 -9.51 -8.12
C VAL A 212 11.30 -11.03 -8.28
N GLY A 213 11.50 -11.56 -9.49
CA GLY A 213 11.45 -13.00 -9.75
C GLY A 213 12.55 -13.79 -9.03
N GLU A 214 13.73 -13.21 -8.80
CA GLU A 214 14.78 -13.84 -7.98
C GLU A 214 14.41 -13.80 -6.48
N GLU A 215 13.93 -12.67 -5.97
CA GLU A 215 13.48 -12.58 -4.57
C GLU A 215 12.40 -13.62 -4.23
N LEU A 216 11.48 -13.88 -5.17
CA LEU A 216 10.40 -14.87 -4.97
C LEU A 216 10.89 -16.31 -4.83
N LYS A 217 12.11 -16.64 -5.26
CA LYS A 217 12.67 -18.00 -5.10
C LYS A 217 13.09 -18.31 -3.67
N ASP A 218 13.24 -17.29 -2.84
CA ASP A 218 13.63 -17.42 -1.44
C ASP A 218 12.42 -17.68 -0.51
N PHE A 219 11.20 -17.65 -1.08
CA PHE A 219 9.91 -17.90 -0.40
C PHE A 219 9.17 -19.10 -0.97
#